data_af44cbbf796b88d92342b36a927883d1
#
_entry.id   af44cbbf796b88d92342b36a927883d1
#
_cell.length_a   1.000
_cell.length_b   1.000
_cell.length_c   1.000
_cell.angle_alpha   90.00
_cell.angle_beta   90.00
_cell.angle_gamma   90.00
#
_symmetry.space_group_name_H-M   'P 1'
#
loop_
_entity.id
_entity.type
_entity.pdbx_description
1 polymer ?
#
loop_
_entity_poly.entity_id
_entity_poly.type
_entity_poly.pdbx_seq_one_letter_code
_entity_poly.pdbx_strand_id
1 'polypeptide(L)'
;MFGWIVGRMIRRSVRSLNEGDINPLLRSYADDVHFVFPGESSWAADIHGKGELEAWLRRFVKAGLQLAPEEIVVAGWLPWSLAVCVKATDRVLGPDGHTVYENRGVIFGEIVWGKIKSYEVFLDTQKVAGLDEYQAAHGVALDAQSNAVAAHDA
;
A
#
# COMPACT_ATOMS: atom_id res chain seq x y z
N MET A 1 -9.34 -7.69 22.82
CA MET A 1 -10.45 -6.75 22.50
C MET A 1 -10.05 -5.77 21.39
N PHE A 2 -8.92 -5.10 21.46
CA PHE A 2 -8.45 -4.13 20.44
C PHE A 2 -8.19 -4.73 19.05
N GLY A 3 -7.70 -5.97 18.97
CA GLY A 3 -7.39 -6.62 17.70
C GLY A 3 -8.57 -6.72 16.73
N TRP A 4 -9.78 -6.99 17.25
CA TRP A 4 -10.98 -7.04 16.43
C TRP A 4 -11.36 -5.65 15.86
N ILE A 5 -11.22 -4.59 16.67
CA ILE A 5 -11.50 -3.21 16.24
C ILE A 5 -10.52 -2.79 15.15
N VAL A 6 -9.22 -3.03 15.36
CA VAL A 6 -8.16 -2.72 14.41
C VAL A 6 -8.38 -3.49 13.10
N GLY A 7 -8.64 -4.79 13.18
CA GLY A 7 -8.91 -5.62 12.00
C GLY A 7 -10.10 -5.13 11.19
N ARG A 8 -11.18 -4.73 11.86
CA ARG A 8 -12.37 -4.16 11.19
C ARG A 8 -12.06 -2.81 10.53
N MET A 9 -11.30 -1.96 11.19
CA MET A 9 -10.87 -0.67 10.65
C MET A 9 -10.01 -0.86 9.39
N ILE A 10 -9.03 -1.75 9.42
CA ILE A 10 -8.17 -2.06 8.27
C ILE A 10 -9.00 -2.55 7.10
N ARG A 11 -9.87 -3.55 7.29
CA ARG A 11 -10.73 -4.08 6.22
C ARG A 11 -11.63 -3.02 5.60
N ARG A 12 -12.17 -2.10 6.42
CA ARG A 12 -13.00 -0.99 5.92
C ARG A 12 -12.17 -0.01 5.10
N SER A 13 -10.99 0.37 5.58
CA SER A 13 -10.11 1.32 4.87
C SER A 13 -9.61 0.74 3.55
N VAL A 14 -9.28 -0.56 3.51
CA VAL A 14 -8.87 -1.25 2.27
C VAL A 14 -10.05 -1.34 1.29
N ARG A 15 -11.26 -1.59 1.75
CA ARG A 15 -12.44 -1.57 0.87
C ARG A 15 -12.62 -0.21 0.21
N SER A 16 -12.54 0.87 0.99
CA SER A 16 -12.61 2.24 0.43
C SER A 16 -11.49 2.51 -0.56
N LEU A 17 -10.27 2.06 -0.28
CA LEU A 17 -9.12 2.16 -1.19
C LEU A 17 -9.42 1.48 -2.53
N ASN A 18 -9.96 0.27 -2.51
CA ASN A 18 -10.34 -0.49 -3.70
C ASN A 18 -11.47 0.18 -4.51
N GLU A 19 -12.30 0.99 -3.85
CA GLU A 19 -13.35 1.80 -4.45
C GLU A 19 -12.84 3.18 -4.94
N GLY A 20 -11.53 3.45 -4.76
CA GLY A 20 -10.88 4.69 -5.18
C GLY A 20 -10.85 5.80 -4.13
N ASP A 21 -11.43 5.59 -2.94
CA ASP A 21 -11.38 6.56 -1.85
C ASP A 21 -10.21 6.27 -0.90
N ILE A 22 -9.14 7.04 -1.04
CA ILE A 22 -7.93 6.94 -0.20
C ILE A 22 -8.08 7.62 1.16
N ASN A 23 -9.12 8.46 1.36
CA ASN A 23 -9.22 9.33 2.53
C ASN A 23 -9.34 8.57 3.87
N PRO A 24 -10.10 7.47 3.98
CA PRO A 24 -10.16 6.71 5.23
C PRO A 24 -8.78 6.19 5.65
N LEU A 25 -7.99 5.74 4.67
CA LEU A 25 -6.64 5.25 4.90
C LEU A 25 -5.69 6.39 5.27
N LEU A 26 -5.72 7.51 4.55
CA LEU A 26 -4.91 8.70 4.86
C LEU A 26 -5.18 9.24 6.27
N ARG A 27 -6.43 9.23 6.72
CA ARG A 27 -6.77 9.65 8.09
C ARG A 27 -6.23 8.70 9.15
N SER A 28 -5.97 7.45 8.81
CA SER A 28 -5.40 6.47 9.75
C SER A 28 -3.89 6.59 9.93
N TYR A 29 -3.18 7.27 9.03
CA TYR A 29 -1.74 7.47 9.14
C TYR A 29 -1.37 8.61 10.08
N ALA A 30 -0.22 8.47 10.75
CA ALA A 30 0.47 9.58 11.40
C ALA A 30 1.03 10.54 10.33
N ASP A 31 1.22 11.82 10.67
CA ASP A 31 1.74 12.81 9.71
C ASP A 31 3.17 12.50 9.27
N ASP A 32 3.95 11.89 10.16
CA ASP A 32 5.33 11.43 9.96
C ASP A 32 5.42 9.92 9.69
N VAL A 33 4.41 9.33 9.05
CA VAL A 33 4.39 7.91 8.72
C VAL A 33 5.61 7.52 7.87
N HIS A 34 6.19 6.35 8.17
CA HIS A 34 7.24 5.74 7.38
C HIS A 34 6.67 4.51 6.63
N PHE A 35 6.80 4.51 5.32
CA PHE A 35 6.33 3.43 4.45
C PHE A 35 7.47 2.91 3.59
N VAL A 36 7.63 1.59 3.55
CA VAL A 36 8.63 0.92 2.72
C VAL A 36 7.96 -0.10 1.79
N PHE A 37 8.21 0.05 0.50
CA PHE A 37 7.88 -0.94 -0.51
C PHE A 37 9.17 -1.44 -1.16
N PRO A 38 9.48 -2.76 -1.09
CA PRO A 38 10.78 -3.28 -1.45
C PRO A 38 10.98 -3.43 -2.97
N GLY A 39 12.23 -3.68 -3.36
CA GLY A 39 12.61 -4.05 -4.72
C GLY A 39 13.19 -2.89 -5.52
N GLU A 40 13.32 -3.13 -6.83
CA GLU A 40 13.89 -2.18 -7.80
C GLU A 40 12.87 -1.77 -8.87
N SER A 41 11.61 -2.18 -8.69
CA SER A 41 10.53 -1.80 -9.61
C SER A 41 10.15 -0.33 -9.48
N SER A 42 9.36 0.17 -10.40
CA SER A 42 8.83 1.54 -10.32
C SER A 42 7.95 1.78 -9.07
N TRP A 43 7.54 0.72 -8.40
CA TRP A 43 6.74 0.75 -7.16
C TRP A 43 7.58 0.83 -5.90
N ALA A 44 8.90 0.58 -5.99
CA ALA A 44 9.80 0.68 -4.85
C ALA A 44 9.73 2.07 -4.22
N ALA A 45 9.65 2.11 -2.90
CA ALA A 45 9.47 3.35 -2.16
C ALA A 45 10.05 3.24 -0.75
N ASP A 46 10.64 4.32 -0.30
CA ASP A 46 11.00 4.58 1.08
C ASP A 46 10.51 5.99 1.42
N ILE A 47 9.27 6.06 1.91
CA ILE A 47 8.50 7.29 2.04
C ILE A 47 8.44 7.72 3.51
N HIS A 48 8.80 8.98 3.75
CA HIS A 48 8.68 9.64 5.04
C HIS A 48 7.66 10.78 4.95
N GLY A 49 6.50 10.56 5.55
CA GLY A 49 5.45 11.56 5.62
C GLY A 49 4.22 11.28 4.76
N LYS A 50 3.10 11.82 5.22
CA LYS A 50 1.77 11.55 4.67
C LYS A 50 1.58 12.09 3.24
N GLY A 51 2.22 13.20 2.89
CA GLY A 51 2.04 13.82 1.56
C GLY A 51 2.58 12.96 0.42
N GLU A 52 3.79 12.43 0.57
CA GLU A 52 4.38 11.52 -0.42
C GLU A 52 3.61 10.19 -0.49
N LEU A 53 3.18 9.69 0.67
CA LEU A 53 2.36 8.48 0.73
C LEU A 53 1.02 8.66 0.04
N GLU A 54 0.40 9.83 0.13
CA GLU A 54 -0.82 10.15 -0.61
C GLU A 54 -0.61 10.01 -2.13
N ALA A 55 0.48 10.54 -2.66
CA ALA A 55 0.80 10.43 -4.08
C ALA A 55 0.98 8.95 -4.51
N TRP A 56 1.68 8.16 -3.70
CA TRP A 56 1.85 6.72 -3.94
C TRP A 56 0.50 5.97 -3.93
N LEU A 57 -0.39 6.26 -2.98
CA LEU A 57 -1.71 5.65 -2.91
C LEU A 57 -2.60 6.05 -4.09
N ARG A 58 -2.55 7.29 -4.55
CA ARG A 58 -3.26 7.74 -5.76
C ARG A 58 -2.78 6.99 -7.00
N ARG A 59 -1.48 6.75 -7.11
CA ARG A 59 -0.91 5.91 -8.16
C ARG A 59 -1.42 4.47 -8.07
N PHE A 60 -1.47 3.89 -6.86
CA PHE A 60 -2.00 2.56 -6.61
C PHE A 60 -3.44 2.42 -7.13
N VAL A 61 -4.31 3.36 -6.81
CA VAL A 61 -5.70 3.41 -7.29
C VAL A 61 -5.76 3.58 -8.81
N LYS A 62 -4.98 4.51 -9.38
CA LYS A 62 -4.95 4.77 -10.82
C LYS A 62 -4.49 3.55 -11.62
N ALA A 63 -3.59 2.77 -11.08
CA ALA A 63 -3.12 1.53 -11.70
C ALA A 63 -4.13 0.38 -11.66
N GLY A 64 -5.27 0.56 -11.02
CA GLY A 64 -6.30 -0.48 -10.87
C GLY A 64 -5.91 -1.60 -9.91
N LEU A 65 -4.92 -1.37 -9.05
CA LEU A 65 -4.54 -2.32 -8.02
C LEU A 65 -5.64 -2.50 -6.99
N GLN A 66 -5.91 -3.74 -6.63
CA GLN A 66 -6.88 -4.12 -5.62
C GLN A 66 -6.20 -4.96 -4.55
N LEU A 67 -6.45 -4.64 -3.30
CA LEU A 67 -5.89 -5.33 -2.14
C LEU A 67 -6.97 -6.13 -1.43
N ALA A 68 -6.69 -7.39 -1.13
CA ALA A 68 -7.58 -8.29 -0.39
C ALA A 68 -6.89 -8.78 0.89
N PRO A 69 -7.19 -8.20 2.06
CA PRO A 69 -6.70 -8.71 3.34
C PRO A 69 -7.33 -10.06 3.67
N GLU A 70 -6.50 -11.09 3.79
CA GLU A 70 -6.91 -12.46 4.14
C GLU A 70 -6.91 -12.63 5.66
N GLU A 71 -5.78 -12.39 6.30
CA GLU A 71 -5.57 -12.57 7.72
C GLU A 71 -4.95 -11.32 8.34
N ILE A 72 -5.43 -10.92 9.49
CA ILE A 72 -4.93 -9.77 10.24
C ILE A 72 -4.63 -10.22 11.66
N VAL A 73 -3.37 -10.12 12.04
CA VAL A 73 -2.88 -10.41 13.38
C VAL A 73 -2.46 -9.10 14.03
N VAL A 74 -2.94 -8.86 15.24
CA VAL A 74 -2.61 -7.69 16.05
C VAL A 74 -1.94 -8.17 17.33
N ALA A 75 -0.73 -7.72 17.57
CA ALA A 75 0.03 -7.98 18.78
C ALA A 75 0.12 -6.71 19.63
N GLY A 76 0.12 -6.88 20.94
CA GLY A 76 0.06 -5.79 21.89
C GLY A 76 -1.33 -5.67 22.53
N TRP A 77 -1.37 -5.11 23.71
CA TRP A 77 -2.62 -5.00 24.49
C TRP A 77 -2.89 -3.58 24.96
N LEU A 78 -2.02 -2.67 24.65
CA LEU A 78 -2.10 -1.27 25.05
C LEU A 78 -2.35 -0.40 23.80
N PRO A 79 -3.22 0.63 23.90
CA PRO A 79 -3.58 1.44 22.73
C PRO A 79 -2.45 2.31 22.19
N TRP A 80 -1.37 2.46 22.93
CA TRP A 80 -0.24 3.32 22.53
C TRP A 80 0.81 2.65 21.66
N SER A 81 0.86 1.32 21.57
CA SER A 81 1.72 0.62 20.62
C SER A 81 1.17 -0.77 20.31
N LEU A 82 0.80 -0.97 19.07
CA LEU A 82 0.33 -2.24 18.53
C LEU A 82 1.15 -2.59 17.31
N ALA A 83 1.66 -3.82 17.22
CA ALA A 83 2.17 -4.39 15.99
C ALA A 83 1.04 -5.05 15.21
N VAL A 84 0.99 -4.83 13.91
CA VAL A 84 -0.02 -5.40 13.01
C VAL A 84 0.66 -6.13 11.88
N CYS A 85 0.20 -7.35 11.61
CA CYS A 85 0.64 -8.14 10.47
C CYS A 85 -0.60 -8.47 9.62
N VAL A 86 -0.57 -8.07 8.35
CA VAL A 86 -1.66 -8.31 7.41
C VAL A 86 -1.15 -9.19 6.28
N LYS A 87 -1.65 -10.42 6.19
CA LYS A 87 -1.48 -11.25 5.00
C LYS A 87 -2.51 -10.83 3.96
N ALA A 88 -2.08 -10.51 2.77
CA ALA A 88 -2.93 -10.00 1.73
C ALA A 88 -2.53 -10.50 0.34
N THR A 89 -3.50 -10.47 -0.56
CA THR A 89 -3.30 -10.63 -2.00
C THR A 89 -3.60 -9.31 -2.68
N ASP A 90 -2.74 -8.89 -3.58
CA ASP A 90 -2.95 -7.76 -4.48
C ASP A 90 -3.05 -8.24 -5.92
N ARG A 91 -3.91 -7.59 -6.70
CA ARG A 91 -4.18 -7.97 -8.08
C ARG A 91 -4.56 -6.78 -8.96
N VAL A 92 -4.36 -6.96 -10.27
CA VAL A 92 -4.86 -6.09 -11.32
C VAL A 92 -5.66 -6.93 -12.30
N LEU A 93 -6.83 -6.44 -12.69
CA LEU A 93 -7.65 -7.02 -13.74
C LEU A 93 -7.41 -6.27 -15.05
N GLY A 94 -7.26 -6.99 -16.15
CA GLY A 94 -7.24 -6.44 -17.49
C GLY A 94 -8.63 -5.97 -17.96
N PRO A 95 -8.70 -5.29 -19.12
CA PRO A 95 -9.96 -4.78 -19.67
C PRO A 95 -11.02 -5.86 -19.94
N ASP A 96 -10.58 -7.09 -20.16
CA ASP A 96 -11.41 -8.27 -20.39
C ASP A 96 -11.84 -8.97 -19.09
N GLY A 97 -11.44 -8.45 -17.92
CA GLY A 97 -11.72 -9.00 -16.61
C GLY A 97 -10.80 -10.15 -16.17
N HIS A 98 -9.83 -10.53 -17.02
CA HIS A 98 -8.83 -11.53 -16.63
C HIS A 98 -7.78 -10.92 -15.70
N THR A 99 -7.29 -11.73 -14.77
CA THR A 99 -6.20 -11.31 -13.87
C THR A 99 -4.90 -11.21 -14.66
N VAL A 100 -4.34 -10.01 -14.77
CA VAL A 100 -3.06 -9.74 -15.43
C VAL A 100 -1.90 -9.72 -14.45
N TYR A 101 -2.18 -9.47 -13.19
CA TYR A 101 -1.22 -9.48 -12.11
C TYR A 101 -1.89 -9.99 -10.82
N GLU A 102 -1.21 -10.86 -10.13
CA GLU A 102 -1.58 -11.31 -8.79
C GLU A 102 -0.32 -11.62 -7.97
N ASN A 103 -0.26 -11.05 -6.79
CA ASN A 103 0.82 -11.27 -5.85
C ASN A 103 0.28 -11.53 -4.45
N ARG A 104 1.08 -12.15 -3.63
CA ARG A 104 0.77 -12.39 -2.22
C ARG A 104 1.88 -11.83 -1.38
N GLY A 105 1.50 -11.19 -0.30
CA GLY A 105 2.47 -10.58 0.57
C GLY A 105 1.99 -10.45 2.00
N VAL A 106 2.87 -9.90 2.79
CA VAL A 106 2.63 -9.56 4.18
C VAL A 106 2.96 -8.09 4.34
N ILE A 107 2.06 -7.37 4.99
CA ILE A 107 2.27 -5.99 5.41
C ILE A 107 2.47 -6.03 6.92
N PHE A 108 3.63 -5.58 7.37
CA PHE A 108 3.94 -5.44 8.79
C PHE A 108 3.96 -3.97 9.16
N GLY A 109 3.28 -3.58 10.23
CA GLY A 109 3.20 -2.19 10.63
C GLY A 109 3.04 -1.99 12.13
N GLU A 110 3.22 -0.75 12.53
CA GLU A 110 3.05 -0.28 13.90
C GLU A 110 1.97 0.79 13.97
N ILE A 111 1.07 0.62 14.94
CA ILE A 111 0.03 1.60 15.28
C ILE A 111 0.39 2.19 16.64
N VAL A 112 0.57 3.50 16.68
CA VAL A 112 0.88 4.26 17.90
C VAL A 112 -0.22 5.28 18.13
N TRP A 113 -0.86 5.22 19.29
CA TRP A 113 -1.98 6.10 19.63
C TRP A 113 -3.10 6.12 18.58
N GLY A 114 -3.41 4.96 18.01
CA GLY A 114 -4.46 4.80 17.01
C GLY A 114 -4.10 5.30 15.60
N LYS A 115 -2.84 5.66 15.35
CA LYS A 115 -2.31 6.07 14.05
C LYS A 115 -1.27 5.08 13.54
N ILE A 116 -1.32 4.75 12.27
CA ILE A 116 -0.28 3.95 11.61
C ILE A 116 0.98 4.80 11.51
N LYS A 117 2.01 4.41 12.23
CA LYS A 117 3.29 5.11 12.34
C LYS A 117 4.29 4.63 11.31
N SER A 118 4.30 3.33 11.07
CA SER A 118 5.15 2.70 10.06
C SER A 118 4.47 1.48 9.48
N TYR A 119 4.79 1.16 8.24
CA TYR A 119 4.49 -0.14 7.67
C TYR A 119 5.41 -0.47 6.49
N GLU A 120 5.70 -1.74 6.36
CA GLU A 120 6.57 -2.30 5.34
C GLU A 120 5.87 -3.48 4.66
N VAL A 121 6.05 -3.57 3.35
CA VAL A 121 5.47 -4.63 2.53
C VAL A 121 6.52 -5.68 2.21
N PHE A 122 6.16 -6.95 2.33
CA PHE A 122 6.98 -8.11 1.97
C PHE A 122 6.23 -8.95 0.95
N LEU A 123 6.71 -8.99 -0.28
CA LEU A 123 6.06 -9.69 -1.37
C LEU A 123 7.09 -10.16 -2.41
N ASP A 124 6.61 -10.87 -3.45
CA ASP A 124 7.46 -11.28 -4.58
C ASP A 124 7.74 -10.07 -5.50
N THR A 125 8.94 -9.53 -5.40
CA THR A 125 9.36 -8.35 -6.18
C THR A 125 9.55 -8.64 -7.66
N GLN A 126 9.79 -9.90 -8.05
CA GLN A 126 9.87 -10.29 -9.47
C GLN A 126 8.50 -10.17 -10.15
N LYS A 127 7.43 -10.53 -9.45
CA LYS A 127 6.08 -10.32 -9.96
C LYS A 127 5.75 -8.84 -10.12
N VAL A 128 6.22 -7.99 -9.22
CA VAL A 128 6.03 -6.53 -9.33
C VAL A 128 6.76 -5.97 -10.55
N ALA A 129 7.96 -6.45 -10.85
CA ALA A 129 8.66 -6.08 -12.08
C ALA A 129 7.88 -6.48 -13.35
N GLY A 130 7.24 -7.66 -13.33
CA GLY A 130 6.34 -8.08 -14.42
C GLY A 130 5.11 -7.18 -14.58
N LEU A 131 4.60 -6.61 -13.49
CA LEU A 131 3.53 -5.60 -13.55
C LEU A 131 4.02 -4.32 -14.25
N ASP A 132 5.24 -3.87 -13.97
CA ASP A 132 5.83 -2.71 -14.65
C ASP A 132 5.93 -2.92 -16.17
N GLU A 133 6.38 -4.10 -16.58
CA GLU A 133 6.47 -4.46 -18.02
C GLU A 133 5.08 -4.45 -18.68
N TYR A 134 4.08 -5.01 -18.00
CA TYR A 134 2.70 -5.00 -18.48
C TYR A 134 2.16 -3.57 -18.61
N GLN A 135 2.37 -2.73 -17.61
CA GLN A 135 1.91 -1.35 -17.59
C GLN A 135 2.58 -0.52 -18.69
N ALA A 136 3.89 -0.69 -18.89
CA ALA A 136 4.62 -0.02 -19.96
C ALA A 136 4.09 -0.41 -21.35
N ALA A 137 3.77 -1.69 -21.57
CA ALA A 137 3.24 -2.18 -22.84
C ALA A 137 1.81 -1.69 -23.13
N HIS A 138 1.01 -1.38 -22.12
CA HIS A 138 -0.40 -1.00 -22.25
C HIS A 138 -0.68 0.48 -21.96
N GLY A 139 0.35 1.32 -21.85
CA GLY A 139 0.21 2.77 -21.70
C GLY A 139 -0.40 3.23 -20.37
N VAL A 140 -0.36 2.41 -19.34
CA VAL A 140 -0.69 2.83 -17.97
C VAL A 140 0.51 3.62 -17.45
N ALA A 141 0.39 4.96 -17.56
CA ALA A 141 1.49 5.89 -17.44
C ALA A 141 2.35 5.72 -16.19
N LEU A 142 3.64 5.61 -16.40
CA LEU A 142 4.73 5.77 -15.42
C LEU A 142 4.92 7.24 -14.99
N ASP A 143 3.87 8.05 -14.96
CA ASP A 143 3.91 9.51 -14.71
C ASP A 143 4.49 9.94 -13.36
N ALA A 144 4.83 8.99 -12.48
CA ALA A 144 5.34 9.32 -11.15
C ALA A 144 6.86 9.46 -11.04
N GLN A 145 7.65 8.98 -12.02
CA GLN A 145 9.12 9.11 -11.95
C GLN A 145 9.63 10.48 -12.38
N SER A 146 8.86 11.24 -13.14
CA SER A 146 9.28 12.56 -13.64
C SER A 146 9.44 13.60 -12.52
N ASN A 147 8.70 13.46 -11.42
CA ASN A 147 8.76 14.44 -10.33
C ASN A 147 9.81 14.13 -9.26
N ALA A 148 10.22 12.88 -9.10
CA ALA A 148 11.23 12.50 -8.11
C ALA A 148 12.67 12.85 -8.57
N VAL A 149 12.94 12.78 -9.88
CA VAL A 149 14.25 13.14 -10.45
C VAL A 149 14.42 14.66 -10.50
N ALA A 150 13.35 15.42 -10.75
CA ALA A 150 13.41 16.89 -10.80
C ALA A 150 13.60 17.53 -9.42
N ALA A 151 13.27 16.84 -8.33
CA ALA A 151 13.46 17.35 -6.96
C ALA A 151 14.87 17.07 -6.39
N HIS A 152 15.70 16.27 -7.08
CA HIS A 152 17.07 15.95 -6.64
C HIS A 152 18.16 16.79 -7.32
N ASP A 153 17.81 17.50 -8.39
CA ASP A 153 18.73 18.38 -9.16
C ASP A 153 18.46 19.89 -8.95
N ALA A 154 17.69 20.24 -7.91
CA ALA A 154 17.42 21.62 -7.58
C ALA A 154 18.05 22.02 -6.23
#